data_c1134c79a68dd9eb993f6082ceab9a22
#
_entry.id   c1134c79a68dd9eb993f6082ceab9a22
#
_cell.length_a   1.000
_cell.length_b   1.000
_cell.length_c   1.000
_cell.angle_alpha   90.00
_cell.angle_beta   90.00
_cell.angle_gamma   90.00
#
_symmetry.space_group_name_H-M   'P 1'
#
loop_
_entity.id
_entity.type
_entity.pdbx_description
1 polymer ?
#
loop_
_entity_poly.entity_id
_entity_poly.type
_entity_poly.pdbx_seq_one_letter_code
_entity_poly.pdbx_strand_id
1 'polypeptide(L)'
;MKSPSPVKQSGLILLGLFTLLLRYPITPSPTGTDNFYYISMAKAIISHGQVFWAEEILSLYGLFPGTSPLGATLLASTVTTATGLSIYDYILIHSIFLSLISTFGFFMLSGELTDNYRSRWFAALCFSLAPRFLTFSLWRFSPRFTFIAL
;
A
#
# COMPACT_ATOMS: atom_id res chain seq x y z
N MET A 1 -17.94 -28.01 2.86
CA MET A 1 -17.88 -26.59 3.25
C MET A 1 -19.25 -25.97 3.03
N LYS A 2 -19.93 -25.46 4.07
CA LYS A 2 -21.20 -24.72 3.89
C LYS A 2 -20.89 -23.36 3.26
N SER A 3 -21.58 -23.00 2.17
CA SER A 3 -21.48 -21.66 1.60
C SER A 3 -21.83 -20.60 2.64
N PRO A 4 -21.09 -19.50 2.73
CA PRO A 4 -21.43 -18.44 3.69
C PRO A 4 -22.82 -17.88 3.37
N SER A 5 -23.57 -17.52 4.41
CA SER A 5 -24.91 -16.95 4.23
C SER A 5 -24.82 -15.61 3.48
N PRO A 6 -25.82 -15.24 2.68
CA PRO A 6 -25.80 -13.99 1.86
C PRO A 6 -25.54 -12.74 2.71
N VAL A 7 -26.01 -12.72 3.96
CA VAL A 7 -25.75 -11.61 4.89
C VAL A 7 -24.28 -11.45 5.24
N LYS A 8 -23.54 -12.57 5.38
CA LYS A 8 -22.10 -12.54 5.66
C LYS A 8 -21.31 -12.06 4.45
N GLN A 9 -21.74 -12.46 3.25
CA GLN A 9 -21.11 -11.99 1.99
C GLN A 9 -21.30 -10.48 1.80
N SER A 10 -22.51 -9.98 2.00
CA SER A 10 -22.81 -8.54 1.90
C SER A 10 -21.97 -7.72 2.89
N GLY A 11 -21.78 -8.23 4.10
CA GLY A 11 -20.94 -7.56 5.10
C GLY A 11 -19.48 -7.47 4.70
N LEU A 12 -18.91 -8.51 4.07
CA LEU A 12 -17.52 -8.47 3.57
C LEU A 12 -17.36 -7.52 2.38
N ILE A 13 -18.34 -7.50 1.47
CA ILE A 13 -18.34 -6.55 0.35
C ILE A 13 -18.38 -5.11 0.90
N LEU A 14 -19.24 -4.84 1.87
CA LEU A 14 -19.34 -3.53 2.50
C LEU A 14 -18.03 -3.12 3.18
N LEU A 15 -17.34 -4.03 3.88
CA LEU A 15 -16.03 -3.80 4.48
C LEU A 15 -14.99 -3.44 3.41
N GLY A 16 -14.97 -4.17 2.30
CA GLY A 16 -14.09 -3.89 1.16
C GLY A 16 -14.36 -2.52 0.54
N LEU A 17 -15.63 -2.20 0.25
CA LEU A 17 -16.03 -0.91 -0.31
C LEU A 17 -15.69 0.25 0.64
N PHE A 18 -15.89 0.08 1.93
CA PHE A 18 -15.51 1.07 2.93
C PHE A 18 -14.00 1.27 2.98
N THR A 19 -13.22 0.18 2.92
CA THR A 19 -11.76 0.24 2.85
C THR A 19 -11.28 0.99 1.61
N LEU A 20 -11.90 0.77 0.44
CA LEU A 20 -11.62 1.49 -0.79
C LEU A 20 -11.96 2.97 -0.68
N LEU A 21 -13.14 3.29 -0.15
CA LEU A 21 -13.60 4.67 0.00
C LEU A 21 -12.67 5.50 0.90
N LEU A 22 -12.21 4.91 2.00
CA LEU A 22 -11.26 5.55 2.91
C LEU A 22 -9.90 5.84 2.25
N ARG A 23 -9.52 5.10 1.21
CA ARG A 23 -8.23 5.27 0.51
C ARG A 23 -8.37 5.97 -0.83
N TYR A 24 -9.56 6.47 -1.11
CA TYR A 24 -9.75 7.30 -2.29
C TYR A 24 -8.88 8.56 -2.19
N PRO A 25 -8.07 8.87 -3.20
CA PRO A 25 -7.14 10.00 -3.14
C PRO A 25 -7.91 11.32 -3.10
N ILE A 26 -7.66 12.11 -2.06
CA ILE A 26 -8.23 13.46 -1.90
C ILE A 26 -7.30 14.50 -2.54
N THR A 27 -6.02 14.15 -2.68
CA THR A 27 -4.98 15.03 -3.25
C THR A 27 -4.61 14.59 -4.67
N PRO A 28 -4.17 15.50 -5.54
CA PRO A 28 -3.78 15.17 -6.92
C PRO A 28 -2.44 14.41 -7.01
N SER A 29 -1.73 14.27 -5.91
CA SER A 29 -0.41 13.61 -5.85
C SER A 29 -0.23 12.86 -4.54
N PRO A 30 0.65 11.84 -4.52
CA PRO A 30 1.04 11.15 -3.30
C PRO A 30 1.54 12.13 -2.23
N THR A 31 1.20 11.86 -0.96
CA THR A 31 1.51 12.74 0.16
C THR A 31 2.71 12.23 0.96
N GLY A 32 3.49 13.14 1.56
CA GLY A 32 4.62 12.84 2.43
C GLY A 32 5.98 12.95 1.76
N THR A 33 6.96 13.44 2.52
CA THR A 33 8.34 13.69 2.05
C THR A 33 9.04 12.45 1.53
N ASP A 34 8.84 11.29 2.19
CA ASP A 34 9.44 10.03 1.81
C ASP A 34 9.01 9.58 0.40
N ASN A 35 7.78 9.93 -0.02
CA ASN A 35 7.27 9.57 -1.34
C ASN A 35 8.11 10.14 -2.49
N PHE A 36 8.51 11.40 -2.37
CA PHE A 36 9.31 12.05 -3.41
C PHE A 36 10.65 11.34 -3.59
N TYR A 37 11.27 10.93 -2.50
CA TYR A 37 12.52 10.19 -2.52
C TYR A 37 12.36 8.83 -3.22
N TYR A 38 11.40 8.00 -2.81
CA TYR A 38 11.19 6.68 -3.41
C TYR A 38 10.69 6.76 -4.85
N ILE A 39 9.89 7.77 -5.18
CA ILE A 39 9.43 7.99 -6.56
C ILE A 39 10.61 8.39 -7.45
N SER A 40 11.49 9.29 -7.00
CA SER A 40 12.67 9.67 -7.78
C SER A 40 13.62 8.50 -7.97
N MET A 41 13.86 7.67 -6.95
CA MET A 41 14.62 6.43 -7.09
C MET A 41 14.01 5.46 -8.11
N ALA A 42 12.70 5.23 -8.03
CA ALA A 42 12.03 4.35 -8.98
C ALA A 42 12.10 4.89 -10.41
N LYS A 43 11.94 6.19 -10.61
CA LYS A 43 12.10 6.84 -11.91
C LYS A 43 13.52 6.73 -12.42
N ALA A 44 14.53 6.90 -11.57
CA ALA A 44 15.93 6.72 -11.94
C ALA A 44 16.21 5.28 -12.40
N ILE A 45 15.70 4.28 -11.69
CA ILE A 45 15.82 2.87 -12.10
C ILE A 45 15.13 2.63 -13.45
N ILE A 46 13.94 3.18 -13.67
CA ILE A 46 13.22 3.05 -14.95
C ILE A 46 14.02 3.69 -16.11
N SER A 47 14.59 4.88 -15.88
CA SER A 47 15.31 5.60 -16.95
C SER A 47 16.65 4.99 -17.30
N HIS A 48 17.36 4.40 -16.34
CA HIS A 48 18.70 3.84 -16.55
C HIS A 48 18.70 2.32 -16.76
N GLY A 49 17.57 1.63 -16.49
CA GLY A 49 17.47 0.18 -16.62
C GLY A 49 18.24 -0.63 -15.58
N GLN A 50 18.81 0.02 -14.58
CA GLN A 50 19.63 -0.61 -13.55
C GLN A 50 19.58 0.14 -12.22
N VAL A 51 19.91 -0.57 -11.15
CA VAL A 51 20.00 0.02 -9.81
C VAL A 51 21.34 0.70 -9.68
N PHE A 52 21.36 1.99 -9.88
CA PHE A 52 22.54 2.81 -9.61
C PHE A 52 22.47 3.49 -8.25
N TRP A 53 23.58 4.09 -7.88
CA TRP A 53 23.65 5.18 -6.95
C TRP A 53 22.65 6.25 -7.42
N ALA A 54 21.64 6.57 -6.61
CA ALA A 54 20.63 7.53 -7.02
C ALA A 54 21.29 8.89 -7.28
N GLU A 55 21.14 9.43 -8.48
CA GLU A 55 21.43 10.82 -8.75
C GLU A 55 20.38 11.66 -8.05
N GLU A 56 20.71 12.25 -6.93
CA GLU A 56 19.87 13.29 -6.35
C GLU A 56 20.33 14.65 -6.87
N ILE A 57 19.37 15.40 -7.44
CA ILE A 57 19.56 16.78 -7.91
C ILE A 57 20.08 17.69 -6.78
N LEU A 58 19.80 17.33 -5.52
CA LEU A 58 20.22 18.07 -4.33
C LEU A 58 21.55 17.58 -3.73
N SER A 59 22.16 16.53 -4.27
CA SER A 59 23.47 16.09 -3.82
C SER A 59 24.57 16.93 -4.47
N LEU A 60 25.47 17.47 -3.67
CA LEU A 60 26.65 18.23 -4.14
C LEU A 60 27.53 17.43 -5.11
N TYR A 61 27.48 16.09 -5.06
CA TYR A 61 28.28 15.18 -5.90
C TYR A 61 27.42 14.33 -6.85
N GLY A 62 26.10 14.56 -6.92
CA GLY A 62 25.19 13.83 -7.80
C GLY A 62 24.96 12.36 -7.44
N LEU A 63 25.64 11.83 -6.41
CA LEU A 63 25.62 10.42 -6.06
C LEU A 63 25.20 10.25 -4.61
N PHE A 64 24.09 9.58 -4.37
CA PHE A 64 23.66 9.18 -3.01
C PHE A 64 23.67 7.65 -2.91
N PRO A 65 24.38 7.05 -1.93
CA PRO A 65 24.32 5.60 -1.74
C PRO A 65 22.89 5.21 -1.37
N GLY A 66 22.28 4.35 -2.17
CA GLY A 66 20.96 3.79 -1.93
C GLY A 66 20.97 2.89 -0.70
N THR A 67 21.07 3.47 0.50
CA THR A 67 20.99 2.76 1.78
C THR A 67 19.56 2.44 2.19
N SER A 68 18.60 2.86 1.39
CA SER A 68 17.16 2.65 1.62
C SER A 68 16.72 1.27 1.20
N PRO A 69 15.64 0.72 1.79
CA PRO A 69 15.10 -0.58 1.39
C PRO A 69 14.67 -0.55 -0.07
N LEU A 70 15.51 -1.11 -0.93
CA LEU A 70 15.35 -1.13 -2.39
C LEU A 70 14.15 -1.98 -2.87
N GLY A 71 13.68 -2.92 -2.04
CA GLY A 71 12.65 -3.87 -2.46
C GLY A 71 11.37 -3.23 -3.01
N ALA A 72 10.85 -2.21 -2.33
CA ALA A 72 9.64 -1.52 -2.78
C ALA A 72 9.87 -0.70 -4.05
N THR A 73 11.01 -0.03 -4.17
CA THR A 73 11.38 0.76 -5.35
C THR A 73 11.66 -0.12 -6.57
N LEU A 74 12.32 -1.26 -6.38
CA LEU A 74 12.52 -2.26 -7.42
C LEU A 74 11.19 -2.83 -7.91
N LEU A 75 10.31 -3.22 -6.99
CA LEU A 75 8.98 -3.70 -7.35
C LEU A 75 8.19 -2.65 -8.14
N ALA A 76 8.21 -1.40 -7.67
CA ALA A 76 7.55 -0.30 -8.35
C ALA A 76 8.10 -0.08 -9.76
N SER A 77 9.42 0.00 -9.92
CA SER A 77 10.04 0.20 -11.23
C SER A 77 9.78 -0.97 -12.17
N THR A 78 9.87 -2.21 -11.68
CA THR A 78 9.62 -3.41 -12.49
C THR A 78 8.18 -3.48 -12.97
N VAL A 79 7.20 -3.29 -12.07
CA VAL A 79 5.79 -3.33 -12.46
C VAL A 79 5.44 -2.19 -13.40
N THR A 80 5.92 -0.97 -13.13
CA THR A 80 5.71 0.20 -14.00
C THR A 80 6.28 -0.05 -15.40
N THR A 81 7.50 -0.57 -15.49
CA THR A 81 8.12 -0.89 -16.78
C THR A 81 7.39 -2.01 -17.52
N ALA A 82 6.98 -3.06 -16.80
CA ALA A 82 6.30 -4.20 -17.41
C ALA A 82 4.87 -3.91 -17.87
N THR A 83 4.16 -3.02 -17.16
CA THR A 83 2.74 -2.72 -17.43
C THR A 83 2.51 -1.43 -18.22
N GLY A 84 3.49 -0.53 -18.28
CA GLY A 84 3.32 0.82 -18.84
C GLY A 84 2.52 1.78 -17.95
N LEU A 85 2.15 1.38 -16.74
CA LEU A 85 1.46 2.26 -15.79
C LEU A 85 2.35 3.42 -15.35
N SER A 86 1.75 4.56 -15.01
CA SER A 86 2.53 5.60 -14.34
C SER A 86 2.93 5.16 -12.93
N ILE A 87 4.04 5.66 -12.42
CA ILE A 87 4.49 5.36 -11.06
C ILE A 87 3.45 5.79 -10.00
N TYR A 88 2.68 6.83 -10.29
CA TYR A 88 1.63 7.33 -9.40
C TYR A 88 0.44 6.37 -9.34
N ASP A 89 0.01 5.85 -10.50
CA ASP A 89 -1.07 4.86 -10.59
C ASP A 89 -0.66 3.55 -9.91
N TYR A 90 0.60 3.12 -10.11
CA TYR A 90 1.15 1.97 -9.39
C TYR A 90 1.04 2.15 -7.87
N ILE A 91 1.48 3.30 -7.34
CA ILE A 91 1.45 3.57 -5.89
C ILE A 91 0.03 3.53 -5.36
N LEU A 92 -0.93 4.09 -6.09
CA LEU A 92 -2.34 4.07 -5.71
C LEU A 92 -2.88 2.65 -5.66
N ILE A 93 -2.71 1.89 -6.74
CA ILE A 93 -3.17 0.50 -6.85
C ILE A 93 -2.52 -0.36 -5.76
N HIS A 94 -1.21 -0.23 -5.57
CA HIS A 94 -0.46 -0.94 -4.55
C HIS A 94 -0.98 -0.65 -3.13
N SER A 95 -1.22 0.61 -2.80
CA SER A 95 -1.75 1.04 -1.50
C SER A 95 -3.16 0.49 -1.25
N ILE A 96 -4.03 0.53 -2.24
CA ILE A 96 -5.38 -0.04 -2.18
C ILE A 96 -5.31 -1.55 -1.97
N PHE A 97 -4.52 -2.24 -2.79
CA PHE A 97 -4.37 -3.69 -2.76
C PHE A 97 -3.88 -4.19 -1.39
N LEU A 98 -2.79 -3.60 -0.87
CA LEU A 98 -2.27 -3.93 0.46
C LEU A 98 -3.28 -3.63 1.56
N SER A 99 -4.03 -2.53 1.45
CA SER A 99 -5.05 -2.18 2.44
C SER A 99 -6.19 -3.20 2.49
N LEU A 100 -6.62 -3.69 1.33
CA LEU A 100 -7.63 -4.75 1.25
C LEU A 100 -7.11 -6.05 1.85
N ILE A 101 -5.91 -6.50 1.45
CA ILE A 101 -5.29 -7.73 1.99
C ILE A 101 -5.18 -7.64 3.51
N SER A 102 -4.67 -6.53 4.04
CA SER A 102 -4.49 -6.36 5.48
C SER A 102 -5.81 -6.35 6.22
N THR A 103 -6.83 -5.66 5.70
CA THR A 103 -8.15 -5.59 6.33
C THR A 103 -8.84 -6.96 6.34
N PHE A 104 -8.79 -7.69 5.23
CA PHE A 104 -9.34 -9.05 5.16
C PHE A 104 -8.49 -10.05 5.95
N GLY A 105 -7.17 -9.93 5.93
CA GLY A 105 -6.26 -10.73 6.75
C GLY A 105 -6.57 -10.54 8.25
N PHE A 106 -6.78 -9.31 8.69
CA PHE A 106 -7.16 -9.03 10.06
C PHE A 106 -8.55 -9.57 10.40
N PHE A 107 -9.50 -9.52 9.46
CA PHE A 107 -10.81 -10.18 9.63
C PHE A 107 -10.66 -11.68 9.82
N MET A 108 -9.78 -12.33 9.07
CA MET A 108 -9.51 -13.78 9.22
C MET A 108 -8.82 -14.07 10.56
N LEU A 109 -7.79 -13.30 10.90
CA LEU A 109 -7.06 -13.45 12.16
C LEU A 109 -7.97 -13.27 13.39
N SER A 110 -8.89 -12.31 13.34
CA SER A 110 -9.86 -12.11 14.43
C SER A 110 -10.81 -13.29 14.59
N GLY A 111 -10.89 -14.17 13.62
CA GLY A 111 -11.62 -15.43 13.71
C GLY A 111 -11.01 -16.45 14.67
N GLU A 112 -9.72 -16.36 14.94
CA GLU A 112 -9.05 -17.18 15.96
C GLU A 112 -9.39 -16.75 17.39
N LEU A 113 -9.85 -15.49 17.53
CA LEU A 113 -10.18 -14.91 18.84
C LEU A 113 -11.67 -14.99 19.17
N THR A 114 -12.54 -15.01 18.15
CA THR A 114 -14.02 -15.02 18.35
C THR A 114 -14.74 -15.62 17.17
N ASP A 115 -15.77 -16.45 17.45
CA ASP A 115 -16.66 -17.01 16.44
C ASP A 115 -17.75 -16.03 15.99
N ASN A 116 -17.93 -14.93 16.72
CA ASN A 116 -18.97 -13.96 16.41
C ASN A 116 -18.60 -13.13 15.19
N TYR A 117 -19.31 -13.34 14.08
CA TYR A 117 -19.10 -12.61 12.82
C TYR A 117 -19.14 -11.07 12.98
N ARG A 118 -20.07 -10.55 13.80
CA ARG A 118 -20.19 -9.10 14.01
C ARG A 118 -18.97 -8.52 14.72
N SER A 119 -18.45 -9.23 15.72
CA SER A 119 -17.24 -8.82 16.44
C SER A 119 -16.02 -8.82 15.53
N ARG A 120 -15.87 -9.85 14.70
CA ARG A 120 -14.80 -9.93 13.69
C ARG A 120 -14.87 -8.78 12.70
N TRP A 121 -16.06 -8.51 12.18
CA TRP A 121 -16.29 -7.42 11.23
C TRP A 121 -15.95 -6.06 11.84
N PHE A 122 -16.42 -5.82 13.07
CA PHE A 122 -16.14 -4.57 13.79
C PHE A 122 -14.65 -4.42 14.10
N ALA A 123 -13.95 -5.47 14.50
CA ALA A 123 -12.52 -5.46 14.74
C ALA A 123 -11.73 -5.12 13.45
N ALA A 124 -12.10 -5.71 12.30
CA ALA A 124 -11.48 -5.39 11.02
C ALA A 124 -11.77 -3.96 10.57
N LEU A 125 -12.94 -3.43 10.85
CA LEU A 125 -13.29 -2.03 10.61
C LEU A 125 -12.42 -1.10 11.48
N CYS A 126 -12.29 -1.37 12.77
CA CYS A 126 -11.42 -0.61 13.67
C CYS A 126 -9.97 -0.64 13.23
N PHE A 127 -9.47 -1.81 12.77
CA PHE A 127 -8.14 -1.94 12.22
C PHE A 127 -7.97 -1.06 10.96
N SER A 128 -8.94 -1.10 10.04
CA SER A 128 -8.91 -0.28 8.82
C SER A 128 -8.90 1.23 9.11
N LEU A 129 -9.51 1.65 10.23
CA LEU A 129 -9.57 3.03 10.71
C LEU A 129 -8.39 3.42 11.60
N ALA A 130 -7.56 2.46 12.01
CA ALA A 130 -6.43 2.74 12.92
C ALA A 130 -5.55 3.87 12.36
N PRO A 131 -5.26 4.94 13.12
CA PRO A 131 -4.59 6.12 12.61
C PRO A 131 -3.25 5.82 11.94
N ARG A 132 -2.47 4.92 12.52
CA ARG A 132 -1.19 4.50 11.95
C ARG A 132 -1.36 3.78 10.63
N PHE A 133 -2.32 2.86 10.53
CA PHE A 133 -2.61 2.14 9.30
C PHE A 133 -3.13 3.08 8.21
N LEU A 134 -4.09 3.97 8.54
CA LEU A 134 -4.58 4.99 7.64
C LEU A 134 -3.44 5.88 7.12
N THR A 135 -2.62 6.43 8.01
CA THR A 135 -1.54 7.35 7.65
C THR A 135 -0.58 6.75 6.62
N PHE A 136 -0.27 5.47 6.73
CA PHE A 136 0.65 4.80 5.80
C PHE A 136 -0.04 4.22 4.56
N SER A 137 -1.35 4.02 4.57
CA SER A 137 -2.13 3.47 3.46
C SER A 137 -2.79 4.51 2.55
N LEU A 138 -2.78 5.79 2.94
CA LEU A 138 -3.35 6.88 2.15
C LEU A 138 -2.36 7.34 1.08
N TRP A 139 -2.41 6.68 -0.07
CA TRP A 139 -1.60 7.04 -1.23
C TRP A 139 -0.16 7.43 -0.89
N ARG A 140 0.48 6.59 -0.10
CA ARG A 140 1.87 6.74 0.31
C ARG A 140 2.72 5.60 -0.22
N PHE A 141 3.83 5.95 -0.80
CA PHE A 141 4.85 4.97 -1.16
C PHE A 141 5.87 4.89 -0.02
N SER A 142 5.64 3.95 0.89
CA SER A 142 6.55 3.72 2.01
C SER A 142 6.82 2.22 2.15
N PRO A 143 8.09 1.80 2.18
CA PRO A 143 8.43 0.41 2.48
C PRO A 143 7.85 -0.07 3.81
N ARG A 144 7.68 0.84 4.78
CA ARG A 144 7.08 0.53 6.09
C ARG A 144 5.64 0.05 5.97
N PHE A 145 4.89 0.57 4.98
CA PHE A 145 3.52 0.13 4.77
C PHE A 145 3.46 -1.33 4.33
N THR A 146 4.34 -1.76 3.45
CA THR A 146 4.43 -3.15 3.01
C THR A 146 4.69 -4.09 4.19
N PHE A 147 5.55 -3.70 5.13
CA PHE A 147 5.81 -4.49 6.35
C PHE A 147 4.64 -4.48 7.35
N ILE A 148 3.86 -3.42 7.42
CA ILE A 148 2.70 -3.34 8.33
C ILE A 148 1.52 -4.12 7.75
N ALA A 149 1.45 -4.23 6.42
CA ALA A 149 0.34 -4.84 5.70
C ALA A 149 0.45 -6.37 5.60
N LEU A 150 1.65 -6.93 5.74
CA LEU A 150 1.94 -8.37 5.70
C LEU A 150 2.06 -8.95 7.10
#